data_9836bb240da83f2cd5a0a331ae16c858
#
_entry.id   9836bb240da83f2cd5a0a331ae16c858
#
_cell.length_a   1.000
_cell.length_b   1.000
_cell.length_c   1.000
_cell.angle_alpha   90.00
_cell.angle_beta   90.00
_cell.angle_gamma   90.00
#
_symmetry.space_group_name_H-M   'P 1'
#
loop_
_entity.id
_entity.type
_entity.pdbx_description
1 polymer ?
#
loop_
_entity_poly.entity_id
_entity_poly.type
_entity_poly.pdbx_seq_one_letter_code
_entity_poly.pdbx_strand_id
1 'polypeptide(L)'
;FVFKYPRANLRHYKFFLDGIIDVAQGLLHRGIFFHLKIAQDFSAITKEILSFSPKAVVMDENPLKEMEKLRKRLSKELPIPFMTVDSDVVVPSKLLEKEIYNARSLKIKYKKILSQFLKREEDLKPKIIANYKELPIFTLDEVRSALKLDYSIKPTEKRGGYFEGQRVLKSFVDNRLKGYEKRRSDPNEDGTSGISPYLHFGQISPLKIAFEILSSEAPSQDVETFLDQLIIRRELAINFVKHNENYNNLKGCENWAIKSLEKHRNDFRQIHSLEEMENCQTKDPLWNAATKQMIETGYMHNYLRMYWAKQILFWTNSPEEAFETAVYLNDKYLLDGRDPNGYAGIAWAIGAKHDRPFPPDKPIIGLIRPMTYNGAKRKFDVEKFIKSQLG
;
A
#
# COMPACT_ATOMS: atom_id res chain seq x y z
N PHE A 1 -18.97 1.24 5.80
CA PHE A 1 -18.71 1.61 7.20
C PHE A 1 -17.41 2.40 7.34
N VAL A 2 -17.41 3.40 8.21
CA VAL A 2 -16.21 4.12 8.63
C VAL A 2 -15.89 3.71 10.07
N PHE A 3 -14.72 3.13 10.32
CA PHE A 3 -14.28 2.70 11.64
C PHE A 3 -12.81 3.06 11.89
N LYS A 4 -12.39 3.08 13.15
CA LYS A 4 -11.01 3.41 13.50
C LYS A 4 -10.07 2.27 13.07
N TYR A 5 -9.26 2.53 12.07
CA TYR A 5 -8.23 1.60 11.61
C TYR A 5 -6.90 1.88 12.35
N PRO A 6 -6.16 0.86 12.78
CA PRO A 6 -4.89 1.06 13.49
C PRO A 6 -3.91 1.97 12.71
N ARG A 7 -3.31 2.91 13.41
CA ARG A 7 -2.34 3.88 12.88
C ARG A 7 -2.87 4.81 11.76
N ALA A 8 -4.13 4.70 11.38
CA ALA A 8 -4.75 5.66 10.48
C ALA A 8 -5.05 6.96 11.23
N ASN A 9 -4.81 8.09 10.58
CA ASN A 9 -4.98 9.44 11.12
C ASN A 9 -5.80 10.31 10.16
N LEU A 10 -5.95 11.58 10.48
CA LEU A 10 -6.78 12.52 9.73
C LEU A 10 -6.46 12.57 8.23
N ARG A 11 -5.17 12.48 7.85
CA ARG A 11 -4.71 12.45 6.45
C ARG A 11 -5.35 11.32 5.65
N HIS A 12 -5.38 10.12 6.23
CA HIS A 12 -5.90 8.92 5.58
C HIS A 12 -7.42 8.98 5.44
N TYR A 13 -8.11 9.44 6.50
CA TYR A 13 -9.56 9.57 6.44
C TYR A 13 -10.02 10.66 5.48
N LYS A 14 -9.29 11.77 5.34
CA LYS A 14 -9.60 12.77 4.32
C LYS A 14 -9.55 12.17 2.92
N PHE A 15 -8.47 11.46 2.59
CA PHE A 15 -8.31 10.82 1.29
C PHE A 15 -9.36 9.72 1.04
N PHE A 16 -9.67 8.92 2.07
CA PHE A 16 -10.71 7.90 2.02
C PHE A 16 -12.10 8.51 1.80
N LEU A 17 -12.46 9.56 2.53
CA LEU A 17 -13.78 10.20 2.43
C LEU A 17 -14.01 10.87 1.06
N ASP A 18 -12.97 11.42 0.44
CA ASP A 18 -13.07 11.91 -0.94
C ASP A 18 -13.53 10.80 -1.88
N GLY A 19 -13.02 9.57 -1.72
CA GLY A 19 -13.47 8.41 -2.50
C GLY A 19 -14.89 7.95 -2.17
N ILE A 20 -15.28 8.04 -0.91
CA ILE A 20 -16.65 7.71 -0.48
C ILE A 20 -17.68 8.64 -1.14
N ILE A 21 -17.35 9.92 -1.30
CA ILE A 21 -18.21 10.89 -2.00
C ILE A 21 -18.43 10.45 -3.46
N ASP A 22 -17.35 10.10 -4.17
CA ASP A 22 -17.45 9.64 -5.56
C ASP A 22 -18.29 8.35 -5.67
N VAL A 23 -18.09 7.39 -4.75
CA VAL A 23 -18.86 6.15 -4.69
C VAL A 23 -20.35 6.45 -4.45
N ALA A 24 -20.67 7.29 -3.48
CA ALA A 24 -22.05 7.65 -3.16
C ALA A 24 -22.77 8.29 -4.35
N GLN A 25 -22.12 9.22 -5.04
CA GLN A 25 -22.63 9.83 -6.26
C GLN A 25 -22.83 8.82 -7.40
N GLY A 26 -21.83 7.96 -7.64
CA GLY A 26 -21.90 6.92 -8.66
C GLY A 26 -23.01 5.91 -8.42
N LEU A 27 -23.24 5.49 -7.18
CA LEU A 27 -24.33 4.60 -6.81
C LEU A 27 -25.69 5.28 -6.96
N LEU A 28 -25.81 6.56 -6.57
CA LEU A 28 -27.03 7.33 -6.77
C LEU A 28 -27.42 7.40 -8.26
N HIS A 29 -26.48 7.73 -9.14
CA HIS A 29 -26.73 7.76 -10.59
C HIS A 29 -27.20 6.42 -11.17
N ARG A 30 -26.79 5.32 -10.52
CA ARG A 30 -27.20 3.96 -10.91
C ARG A 30 -28.49 3.49 -10.24
N GLY A 31 -29.09 4.31 -9.37
CA GLY A 31 -30.26 3.94 -8.58
C GLY A 31 -29.97 2.85 -7.55
N ILE A 32 -28.75 2.76 -7.04
CA ILE A 32 -28.32 1.83 -6.00
C ILE A 32 -28.29 2.58 -4.68
N PHE A 33 -28.98 2.03 -3.67
CA PHE A 33 -29.02 2.64 -2.34
C PHE A 33 -27.63 2.66 -1.71
N PHE A 34 -27.21 3.83 -1.20
CA PHE A 34 -25.97 4.01 -0.46
C PHE A 34 -26.27 4.34 0.99
N HIS A 35 -25.61 3.64 1.90
CA HIS A 35 -25.70 3.90 3.34
C HIS A 35 -24.30 3.97 3.93
N LEU A 36 -24.04 5.04 4.69
CA LEU A 36 -22.76 5.24 5.38
C LEU A 36 -23.00 5.28 6.89
N LYS A 37 -22.18 4.55 7.65
CA LYS A 37 -22.25 4.49 9.10
C LYS A 37 -20.86 4.58 9.71
N ILE A 38 -20.71 5.41 10.73
CA ILE A 38 -19.52 5.40 11.58
C ILE A 38 -19.72 4.32 12.64
N ALA A 39 -18.82 3.33 12.67
CA ALA A 39 -18.83 2.23 13.62
C ALA A 39 -17.70 2.40 14.64
N GLN A 40 -18.01 2.34 15.91
CA GLN A 40 -17.02 2.41 16.99
C GLN A 40 -16.21 1.11 17.09
N ASP A 41 -16.87 -0.01 16.81
CA ASP A 41 -16.28 -1.35 16.79
C ASP A 41 -16.98 -2.26 15.77
N PHE A 42 -16.45 -3.46 15.59
CA PHE A 42 -16.99 -4.42 14.62
C PHE A 42 -18.37 -4.99 15.00
N SER A 43 -18.78 -4.92 16.29
CA SER A 43 -20.09 -5.43 16.72
C SER A 43 -21.23 -4.57 16.16
N ALA A 44 -21.01 -3.27 16.07
CA ALA A 44 -21.96 -2.34 15.48
C ALA A 44 -22.22 -2.63 13.99
N ILE A 45 -21.21 -3.16 13.28
CA ILE A 45 -21.30 -3.46 11.84
C ILE A 45 -22.30 -4.59 11.57
N THR A 46 -22.24 -5.71 12.29
CA THR A 46 -23.16 -6.84 12.13
C THR A 46 -24.61 -6.41 12.40
N LYS A 47 -24.83 -5.68 13.49
CA LYS A 47 -26.16 -5.18 13.85
C LYS A 47 -26.75 -4.27 12.77
N GLU A 48 -25.95 -3.35 12.25
CA GLU A 48 -26.36 -2.44 11.21
C GLU A 48 -26.69 -3.17 9.91
N ILE A 49 -25.88 -4.16 9.48
CA ILE A 49 -26.14 -4.98 8.31
C ILE A 49 -27.50 -5.68 8.44
N LEU A 50 -27.77 -6.32 9.58
CA LEU A 50 -28.99 -7.07 9.81
C LEU A 50 -30.25 -6.19 9.87
N SER A 51 -30.13 -4.90 10.23
CA SER A 51 -31.24 -3.96 10.24
C SER A 51 -31.86 -3.72 8.85
N PHE A 52 -31.10 -3.97 7.78
CA PHE A 52 -31.57 -3.89 6.39
C PHE A 52 -32.23 -5.18 5.90
N SER A 53 -32.29 -6.24 6.72
CA SER A 53 -32.82 -7.55 6.35
C SER A 53 -32.29 -8.07 4.99
N PRO A 54 -30.95 -8.04 4.76
CA PRO A 54 -30.41 -8.41 3.46
C PRO A 54 -30.55 -9.92 3.22
N LYS A 55 -30.67 -10.33 1.96
CA LYS A 55 -30.69 -11.75 1.56
C LYS A 55 -29.29 -12.34 1.43
N ALA A 56 -28.29 -11.53 1.22
CA ALA A 56 -26.88 -11.91 1.15
C ALA A 56 -26.00 -10.69 1.43
N VAL A 57 -24.76 -10.94 1.86
CA VAL A 57 -23.74 -9.90 2.05
C VAL A 57 -22.52 -10.24 1.19
N VAL A 58 -21.99 -9.25 0.50
CA VAL A 58 -20.75 -9.35 -0.27
C VAL A 58 -19.74 -8.35 0.29
N MET A 59 -18.50 -8.78 0.47
CA MET A 59 -17.40 -7.98 0.99
C MET A 59 -16.16 -8.19 0.14
N ASP A 60 -15.32 -7.15 0.01
CA ASP A 60 -14.00 -7.32 -0.61
C ASP A 60 -13.10 -8.24 0.25
N GLU A 61 -12.33 -9.10 -0.42
CA GLU A 61 -11.27 -9.87 0.22
C GLU A 61 -10.06 -8.95 0.45
N ASN A 62 -9.62 -8.86 1.71
CA ASN A 62 -8.43 -8.11 2.06
C ASN A 62 -7.59 -8.93 3.06
N PRO A 63 -6.30 -9.22 2.77
CA PRO A 63 -5.50 -10.14 3.59
C PRO A 63 -4.93 -9.51 4.86
N LEU A 64 -5.12 -8.22 5.10
CA LEU A 64 -4.61 -7.55 6.30
C LEU A 64 -5.34 -8.05 7.54
N LYS A 65 -4.62 -8.23 8.65
CA LYS A 65 -5.12 -8.80 9.90
C LYS A 65 -6.44 -8.22 10.39
N GLU A 66 -6.61 -6.89 10.32
CA GLU A 66 -7.82 -6.24 10.82
C GLU A 66 -9.03 -6.55 9.94
N MET A 67 -8.85 -6.59 8.62
CA MET A 67 -9.92 -6.95 7.70
C MET A 67 -10.25 -8.45 7.76
N GLU A 68 -9.24 -9.30 7.96
CA GLU A 68 -9.41 -10.73 8.22
C GLU A 68 -10.22 -10.99 9.51
N LYS A 69 -9.96 -10.24 10.58
CA LYS A 69 -10.74 -10.31 11.83
C LYS A 69 -12.20 -9.95 11.58
N LEU A 70 -12.45 -8.85 10.86
CA LEU A 70 -13.81 -8.43 10.49
C LEU A 70 -14.50 -9.51 9.63
N ARG A 71 -13.84 -10.00 8.59
CA ARG A 71 -14.36 -11.05 7.70
C ARG A 71 -14.74 -12.32 8.49
N LYS A 72 -13.83 -12.81 9.33
CA LYS A 72 -14.07 -13.99 10.18
C LYS A 72 -15.24 -13.79 11.15
N ARG A 73 -15.38 -12.58 11.68
CA ARG A 73 -16.50 -12.23 12.55
C ARG A 73 -17.83 -12.23 11.80
N LEU A 74 -17.91 -11.49 10.69
CA LEU A 74 -19.12 -11.44 9.86
C LEU A 74 -19.54 -12.82 9.36
N SER A 75 -18.59 -13.66 8.95
CA SER A 75 -18.84 -15.04 8.53
C SER A 75 -19.47 -15.91 9.63
N LYS A 76 -19.24 -15.61 10.91
CA LYS A 76 -19.80 -16.35 12.05
C LYS A 76 -21.13 -15.78 12.55
N GLU A 77 -21.28 -14.45 12.49
CA GLU A 77 -22.40 -13.75 13.10
C GLU A 77 -23.59 -13.56 12.15
N LEU A 78 -23.35 -13.57 10.83
CA LEU A 78 -24.42 -13.39 9.85
C LEU A 78 -25.16 -14.72 9.59
N PRO A 79 -26.49 -14.78 9.83
CA PRO A 79 -27.31 -15.97 9.57
C PRO A 79 -27.74 -16.10 8.10
N ILE A 80 -27.08 -15.43 7.19
CA ILE A 80 -27.38 -15.32 5.76
C ILE A 80 -26.13 -15.57 4.94
N PRO A 81 -26.23 -15.87 3.64
CA PRO A 81 -25.07 -16.04 2.77
C PRO A 81 -24.11 -14.86 2.83
N PHE A 82 -22.84 -15.16 3.10
CA PHE A 82 -21.75 -14.20 3.14
C PHE A 82 -20.67 -14.62 2.13
N MET A 83 -20.34 -13.74 1.20
CA MET A 83 -19.40 -13.98 0.12
C MET A 83 -18.29 -12.93 0.13
N THR A 84 -17.10 -13.32 -0.34
CA THR A 84 -16.01 -12.38 -0.58
C THR A 84 -15.64 -12.32 -2.05
N VAL A 85 -15.23 -11.15 -2.52
CA VAL A 85 -14.76 -10.90 -3.88
C VAL A 85 -13.33 -10.37 -3.81
N ASP A 86 -12.45 -10.97 -4.57
CA ASP A 86 -11.03 -10.61 -4.63
C ASP A 86 -10.83 -9.50 -5.70
N SER A 87 -11.27 -8.28 -5.37
CA SER A 87 -11.28 -7.14 -6.28
C SER A 87 -9.96 -6.38 -6.36
N ASP A 88 -9.02 -6.68 -5.45
CA ASP A 88 -7.75 -5.97 -5.31
C ASP A 88 -6.60 -6.58 -6.13
N VAL A 89 -6.87 -7.60 -6.94
CA VAL A 89 -5.89 -8.31 -7.77
C VAL A 89 -6.43 -8.51 -9.19
N VAL A 90 -5.52 -8.73 -10.14
CA VAL A 90 -5.88 -9.16 -11.50
C VAL A 90 -6.08 -10.68 -11.53
N VAL A 91 -5.18 -11.43 -10.91
CA VAL A 91 -5.30 -12.89 -10.81
C VAL A 91 -5.80 -13.26 -9.41
N PRO A 92 -6.96 -13.94 -9.29
CA PRO A 92 -7.54 -14.28 -7.99
C PRO A 92 -6.52 -14.96 -7.06
N SER A 93 -6.32 -14.36 -5.89
CA SER A 93 -5.28 -14.77 -4.93
C SER A 93 -5.47 -16.20 -4.40
N LYS A 94 -6.70 -16.74 -4.44
CA LYS A 94 -7.02 -18.14 -4.10
C LYS A 94 -6.35 -19.17 -5.00
N LEU A 95 -5.90 -18.79 -6.20
CA LEU A 95 -5.17 -19.67 -7.11
C LEU A 95 -3.70 -19.87 -6.67
N LEU A 96 -3.25 -19.11 -5.69
CA LEU A 96 -1.95 -19.24 -5.05
C LEU A 96 -2.15 -19.81 -3.65
N GLU A 97 -2.15 -21.14 -3.53
CA GLU A 97 -2.47 -21.87 -2.28
C GLU A 97 -1.41 -21.72 -1.18
N LYS A 98 -0.24 -21.19 -1.51
CA LYS A 98 0.88 -20.99 -0.58
C LYS A 98 1.67 -19.74 -0.90
N GLU A 99 2.50 -19.35 0.06
CA GLU A 99 3.45 -18.26 -0.11
C GLU A 99 4.41 -18.53 -1.29
N ILE A 100 4.58 -17.55 -2.17
CA ILE A 100 5.47 -17.60 -3.31
C ILE A 100 6.81 -16.96 -2.94
N TYR A 101 7.88 -17.70 -3.17
CA TYR A 101 9.23 -17.30 -2.75
C TYR A 101 9.73 -16.00 -3.38
N ASN A 102 9.47 -15.76 -4.68
CA ASN A 102 9.95 -14.56 -5.38
C ASN A 102 9.13 -14.24 -6.63
N ALA A 103 9.35 -13.03 -7.15
CA ALA A 103 8.67 -12.52 -8.35
C ALA A 103 8.88 -13.37 -9.60
N ARG A 104 10.06 -13.99 -9.79
CA ARG A 104 10.32 -14.87 -10.93
C ARG A 104 9.40 -16.10 -10.92
N SER A 105 9.25 -16.72 -9.75
CA SER A 105 8.37 -17.88 -9.59
C SER A 105 6.90 -17.51 -9.83
N LEU A 106 6.46 -16.34 -9.35
CA LEU A 106 5.11 -15.83 -9.62
C LEU A 106 4.91 -15.55 -11.10
N LYS A 107 5.86 -14.86 -11.75
CA LYS A 107 5.80 -14.55 -13.19
C LYS A 107 5.66 -15.80 -14.07
N ILE A 108 6.37 -16.88 -13.73
CA ILE A 108 6.26 -18.17 -14.44
C ILE A 108 4.85 -18.76 -14.30
N LYS A 109 4.27 -18.72 -13.09
CA LYS A 109 2.89 -19.19 -12.86
C LYS A 109 1.88 -18.33 -13.62
N TYR A 110 1.99 -17.01 -13.54
CA TYR A 110 1.06 -16.06 -14.16
C TYR A 110 1.12 -16.08 -15.68
N LYS A 111 2.28 -16.34 -16.28
CA LYS A 111 2.40 -16.48 -17.75
C LYS A 111 1.39 -17.47 -18.34
N LYS A 112 0.96 -18.49 -17.57
CA LYS A 112 0.03 -19.53 -18.02
C LYS A 112 -1.44 -19.16 -17.88
N ILE A 113 -1.77 -18.23 -16.99
CA ILE A 113 -3.17 -17.99 -16.60
C ILE A 113 -3.61 -16.53 -16.71
N LEU A 114 -2.69 -15.57 -16.76
CA LEU A 114 -2.98 -14.13 -16.70
C LEU A 114 -4.00 -13.69 -17.77
N SER A 115 -3.87 -14.20 -19.00
CA SER A 115 -4.80 -13.86 -20.11
C SER A 115 -6.24 -14.27 -19.84
N GLN A 116 -6.49 -15.24 -18.96
CA GLN A 116 -7.84 -15.67 -18.59
C GLN A 116 -8.55 -14.62 -17.71
N PHE A 117 -7.77 -13.80 -16.98
CA PHE A 117 -8.27 -12.81 -16.03
C PHE A 117 -8.16 -11.36 -16.55
N LEU A 118 -7.33 -11.11 -17.54
CA LEU A 118 -7.30 -9.85 -18.26
C LEU A 118 -8.51 -9.75 -19.20
N LYS A 119 -9.69 -9.54 -18.62
CA LYS A 119 -10.95 -9.38 -19.34
C LYS A 119 -11.59 -8.07 -18.90
N ARG A 120 -12.22 -7.35 -19.86
CA ARG A 120 -13.00 -6.16 -19.52
C ARG A 120 -14.18 -6.55 -18.66
N GLU A 121 -14.40 -5.81 -17.60
CA GLU A 121 -15.59 -5.93 -16.77
C GLU A 121 -16.82 -5.40 -17.56
N GLU A 122 -17.94 -6.10 -17.44
CA GLU A 122 -19.22 -5.63 -17.97
C GLU A 122 -19.87 -4.70 -16.94
N ASP A 123 -20.32 -3.53 -17.37
CA ASP A 123 -21.07 -2.62 -16.51
C ASP A 123 -22.55 -3.06 -16.42
N LEU A 124 -22.84 -3.93 -15.49
CA LEU A 124 -24.18 -4.45 -15.26
C LEU A 124 -25.09 -3.38 -14.63
N LYS A 125 -26.25 -3.16 -15.24
CA LYS A 125 -27.28 -2.27 -14.68
C LYS A 125 -28.08 -2.99 -13.59
N PRO A 126 -28.40 -2.32 -12.46
CA PRO A 126 -29.25 -2.91 -11.44
C PRO A 126 -30.66 -3.17 -11.99
N LYS A 127 -31.26 -4.32 -11.60
CA LYS A 127 -32.65 -4.65 -11.98
C LYS A 127 -33.68 -3.92 -11.12
N ILE A 128 -33.32 -3.57 -9.89
CA ILE A 128 -34.17 -2.85 -8.93
C ILE A 128 -33.50 -1.51 -8.68
N ILE A 129 -34.23 -0.43 -8.87
CA ILE A 129 -33.78 0.94 -8.70
C ILE A 129 -34.30 1.46 -7.37
N ALA A 130 -33.37 1.91 -6.49
CA ALA A 130 -33.73 2.61 -5.28
C ALA A 130 -34.03 4.09 -5.59
N ASN A 131 -35.11 4.61 -5.02
CA ASN A 131 -35.44 6.02 -5.12
C ASN A 131 -35.15 6.71 -3.79
N TYR A 132 -34.06 7.47 -3.74
CA TYR A 132 -33.70 8.30 -2.57
C TYR A 132 -33.07 9.61 -3.03
N LYS A 133 -33.27 10.67 -2.24
CA LYS A 133 -32.89 12.04 -2.63
C LYS A 133 -31.64 12.56 -1.93
N GLU A 134 -31.31 12.01 -0.78
CA GLU A 134 -30.22 12.50 0.05
C GLU A 134 -29.08 11.48 0.15
N LEU A 135 -27.85 11.97 0.06
CA LEU A 135 -26.65 11.16 0.27
C LEU A 135 -26.21 11.32 1.74
N PRO A 136 -26.22 10.25 2.54
CA PRO A 136 -25.69 10.28 3.90
C PRO A 136 -24.18 10.33 3.85
N ILE A 137 -23.60 11.52 3.79
CA ILE A 137 -22.16 11.74 3.75
C ILE A 137 -21.75 12.42 5.06
N PHE A 138 -20.71 11.94 5.70
CA PHE A 138 -20.12 12.58 6.87
C PHE A 138 -19.01 13.56 6.46
N THR A 139 -18.95 14.68 7.15
CA THR A 139 -17.81 15.58 7.09
C THR A 139 -16.59 14.97 7.77
N LEU A 140 -15.40 15.43 7.40
CA LEU A 140 -14.16 15.00 8.04
C LEU A 140 -14.18 15.27 9.56
N ASP A 141 -14.79 16.38 10.01
CA ASP A 141 -14.88 16.76 11.42
C ASP A 141 -15.81 15.83 12.20
N GLU A 142 -16.91 15.40 11.62
CA GLU A 142 -17.79 14.40 12.23
C GLU A 142 -17.07 13.08 12.43
N VAL A 143 -16.36 12.60 11.40
CA VAL A 143 -15.57 11.36 11.48
C VAL A 143 -14.43 11.51 12.50
N ARG A 144 -13.71 12.63 12.48
CA ARG A 144 -12.64 12.93 13.43
C ARG A 144 -13.13 12.86 14.87
N SER A 145 -14.24 13.52 15.17
CA SER A 145 -14.81 13.59 16.50
C SER A 145 -15.32 12.23 16.97
N ALA A 146 -16.07 11.52 16.11
CA ALA A 146 -16.64 10.22 16.43
C ALA A 146 -15.58 9.13 16.66
N LEU A 147 -14.49 9.11 15.89
CA LEU A 147 -13.43 8.10 15.98
C LEU A 147 -12.24 8.53 16.83
N LYS A 148 -12.23 9.76 17.36
CA LYS A 148 -11.11 10.34 18.12
C LYS A 148 -9.78 10.17 17.35
N LEU A 149 -9.75 10.67 16.12
CA LEU A 149 -8.57 10.53 15.26
C LEU A 149 -7.44 11.46 15.71
N ASP A 150 -6.21 10.98 15.53
CA ASP A 150 -5.03 11.82 15.65
C ASP A 150 -5.03 12.88 14.52
N TYR A 151 -4.97 14.14 14.91
CA TYR A 151 -4.94 15.32 14.03
C TYR A 151 -3.56 15.97 13.94
N SER A 152 -2.56 15.43 14.61
CA SER A 152 -1.17 15.94 14.52
C SER A 152 -0.63 15.85 13.10
N ILE A 153 -1.10 14.87 12.32
CA ILE A 153 -0.73 14.69 10.93
C ILE A 153 -1.79 15.33 10.03
N LYS A 154 -1.41 16.45 9.42
CA LYS A 154 -2.30 17.19 8.52
C LYS A 154 -2.62 16.40 7.24
N PRO A 155 -3.83 16.56 6.68
CA PRO A 155 -4.13 16.10 5.32
C PRO A 155 -3.12 16.67 4.32
N THR A 156 -2.90 15.92 3.23
CA THR A 156 -2.11 16.39 2.08
C THR A 156 -3.01 17.11 1.08
N GLU A 157 -2.41 17.82 0.14
CA GLU A 157 -3.13 18.44 -0.98
C GLU A 157 -3.69 17.39 -1.98
N LYS A 158 -3.15 16.16 -1.93
CA LYS A 158 -3.61 15.10 -2.81
C LYS A 158 -5.04 14.71 -2.50
N ARG A 159 -5.91 14.88 -3.48
CA ARG A 159 -7.32 14.51 -3.39
C ARG A 159 -7.50 13.02 -3.66
N GLY A 160 -8.35 12.36 -2.88
CA GLY A 160 -8.82 11.00 -3.14
C GLY A 160 -9.97 10.95 -4.14
N GLY A 161 -10.41 9.74 -4.44
CA GLY A 161 -11.61 9.48 -5.25
C GLY A 161 -11.33 8.82 -6.59
N TYR A 162 -12.38 8.20 -7.11
CA TYR A 162 -12.33 7.45 -8.38
C TYR A 162 -12.00 8.36 -9.58
N PHE A 163 -12.68 9.50 -9.69
CA PHE A 163 -12.47 10.40 -10.82
C PHE A 163 -11.08 11.02 -10.79
N GLU A 164 -10.59 11.37 -9.61
CA GLU A 164 -9.23 11.87 -9.46
C GLU A 164 -8.19 10.76 -9.76
N GLY A 165 -8.40 9.54 -9.29
CA GLY A 165 -7.57 8.38 -9.62
C GLY A 165 -7.49 8.15 -11.14
N GLN A 166 -8.62 8.27 -11.86
CA GLN A 166 -8.63 8.19 -13.33
C GLN A 166 -7.88 9.34 -13.98
N ARG A 167 -8.02 10.57 -13.47
CA ARG A 167 -7.29 11.74 -13.98
C ARG A 167 -5.77 11.55 -13.83
N VAL A 168 -5.34 11.06 -12.67
CA VAL A 168 -3.92 10.76 -12.40
C VAL A 168 -3.42 9.65 -13.32
N LEU A 169 -4.19 8.57 -13.52
CA LEU A 169 -3.84 7.49 -14.43
C LEU A 169 -3.73 8.01 -15.87
N LYS A 170 -4.73 8.75 -16.34
CA LYS A 170 -4.71 9.33 -17.69
C LYS A 170 -3.50 10.23 -17.89
N SER A 171 -3.23 11.14 -16.97
CA SER A 171 -2.04 12.00 -17.01
C SER A 171 -0.74 11.21 -17.04
N PHE A 172 -0.67 10.09 -16.34
CA PHE A 172 0.50 9.19 -16.38
C PHE A 172 0.65 8.53 -17.75
N VAL A 173 -0.43 7.97 -18.30
CA VAL A 173 -0.42 7.30 -19.61
C VAL A 173 -0.02 8.27 -20.72
N ASP A 174 -0.62 9.47 -20.73
CA ASP A 174 -0.41 10.45 -21.78
C ASP A 174 1.01 11.07 -21.74
N ASN A 175 1.57 11.29 -20.54
CA ASN A 175 2.77 12.13 -20.40
C ASN A 175 4.00 11.42 -19.84
N ARG A 176 3.84 10.30 -19.12
CA ARG A 176 4.92 9.71 -18.31
C ARG A 176 5.15 8.22 -18.54
N LEU A 177 4.22 7.50 -19.14
CA LEU A 177 4.38 6.06 -19.40
C LEU A 177 5.51 5.82 -20.43
N LYS A 178 5.58 6.64 -21.47
CA LYS A 178 6.72 6.59 -22.41
C LYS A 178 8.02 6.98 -21.68
N GLY A 179 8.99 6.08 -21.65
CA GLY A 179 10.25 6.22 -20.92
C GLY A 179 10.17 5.81 -19.43
N TYR A 180 9.08 5.20 -19.00
CA TYR A 180 8.88 4.76 -17.64
C TYR A 180 9.98 3.83 -17.14
N GLU A 181 10.40 2.86 -17.93
CA GLU A 181 11.44 1.88 -17.59
C GLU A 181 12.72 2.58 -17.09
N LYS A 182 13.14 3.64 -17.76
CA LYS A 182 14.37 4.39 -17.42
C LYS A 182 14.15 5.34 -16.26
N ARG A 183 13.05 6.11 -16.26
CA ARG A 183 12.81 7.22 -15.30
C ARG A 183 12.29 6.77 -13.93
N ARG A 184 11.61 5.61 -13.87
CA ARG A 184 10.97 5.14 -12.63
C ARG A 184 11.90 4.93 -11.43
N SER A 185 13.20 4.90 -11.64
CA SER A 185 14.18 4.64 -10.59
C SER A 185 14.93 5.90 -10.12
N ASP A 186 14.68 7.05 -10.74
CA ASP A 186 15.26 8.33 -10.37
C ASP A 186 14.27 9.17 -9.56
N PRO A 187 14.54 9.46 -8.27
CA PRO A 187 13.66 10.30 -7.46
C PRO A 187 13.55 11.76 -7.91
N ASN A 188 14.47 12.25 -8.75
CA ASN A 188 14.42 13.61 -9.30
C ASN A 188 13.54 13.73 -10.56
N GLU A 189 13.13 12.58 -11.10
CA GLU A 189 12.26 12.52 -12.26
C GLU A 189 10.80 12.31 -11.86
N ASP A 190 9.86 12.93 -12.53
CA ASP A 190 8.44 12.59 -12.39
C ASP A 190 8.13 11.32 -13.20
N GLY A 191 8.86 10.23 -12.86
CA GLY A 191 8.82 8.96 -13.57
C GLY A 191 7.83 7.93 -12.99
N THR A 192 7.11 8.25 -11.92
CA THR A 192 6.17 7.32 -11.28
C THR A 192 4.72 7.64 -11.60
N SER A 193 3.82 6.66 -11.48
CA SER A 193 2.41 6.86 -11.81
C SER A 193 1.65 7.69 -10.78
N GLY A 194 2.08 7.68 -9.52
CA GLY A 194 1.35 8.31 -8.40
C GLY A 194 0.03 7.61 -8.03
N ILE A 195 -0.24 6.40 -8.57
CA ILE A 195 -1.53 5.71 -8.45
C ILE A 195 -1.66 4.87 -7.17
N SER A 196 -0.57 4.60 -6.44
CA SER A 196 -0.57 3.68 -5.30
C SER A 196 -1.58 4.02 -4.20
N PRO A 197 -1.84 5.29 -3.80
CA PRO A 197 -2.87 5.58 -2.81
C PRO A 197 -4.28 5.20 -3.30
N TYR A 198 -4.58 5.41 -4.57
CA TYR A 198 -5.90 5.06 -5.14
C TYR A 198 -6.11 3.54 -5.21
N LEU A 199 -5.04 2.77 -5.46
CA LEU A 199 -5.08 1.30 -5.36
C LEU A 199 -5.26 0.86 -3.90
N HIS A 200 -4.50 1.45 -2.96
CA HIS A 200 -4.58 1.12 -1.54
C HIS A 200 -6.00 1.30 -0.98
N PHE A 201 -6.68 2.38 -1.35
CA PHE A 201 -8.05 2.66 -0.90
C PHE A 201 -9.13 2.04 -1.80
N GLY A 202 -8.78 1.21 -2.80
CA GLY A 202 -9.73 0.60 -3.71
C GLY A 202 -10.50 1.58 -4.60
N GLN A 203 -9.96 2.80 -4.77
CA GLN A 203 -10.59 3.86 -5.55
C GLN A 203 -10.41 3.68 -7.06
N ILE A 204 -9.55 2.77 -7.49
CA ILE A 204 -9.37 2.36 -8.88
C ILE A 204 -8.99 0.88 -8.95
N SER A 205 -9.59 0.15 -9.90
CA SER A 205 -9.31 -1.27 -10.10
C SER A 205 -7.94 -1.50 -10.74
N PRO A 206 -7.13 -2.46 -10.25
CA PRO A 206 -5.87 -2.84 -10.92
C PRO A 206 -6.11 -3.39 -12.33
N LEU A 207 -7.25 -4.04 -12.55
CA LEU A 207 -7.63 -4.53 -13.86
C LEU A 207 -7.89 -3.37 -14.85
N LYS A 208 -8.60 -2.33 -14.41
CA LYS A 208 -8.80 -1.11 -15.22
C LYS A 208 -7.47 -0.45 -15.57
N ILE A 209 -6.57 -0.31 -14.60
CA ILE A 209 -5.23 0.25 -14.86
C ILE A 209 -4.49 -0.60 -15.90
N ALA A 210 -4.50 -1.93 -15.76
CA ALA A 210 -3.85 -2.83 -16.70
C ALA A 210 -4.37 -2.64 -18.14
N PHE A 211 -5.68 -2.48 -18.32
CA PHE A 211 -6.27 -2.22 -19.64
C PHE A 211 -5.89 -0.87 -20.22
N GLU A 212 -5.89 0.20 -19.45
CA GLU A 212 -5.46 1.53 -19.92
C GLU A 212 -3.99 1.51 -20.38
N ILE A 213 -3.12 0.82 -19.60
CA ILE A 213 -1.71 0.64 -19.95
C ILE A 213 -1.51 -0.21 -21.21
N LEU A 214 -2.25 -1.32 -21.33
CA LEU A 214 -2.18 -2.20 -22.52
C LEU A 214 -2.72 -1.54 -23.79
N SER A 215 -3.66 -0.64 -23.64
CA SER A 215 -4.28 0.11 -24.76
C SER A 215 -3.50 1.37 -25.16
N SER A 216 -2.41 1.68 -24.45
CA SER A 216 -1.58 2.85 -24.73
C SER A 216 -0.65 2.65 -25.94
N GLU A 217 -0.20 3.73 -26.54
CA GLU A 217 0.80 3.75 -27.63
C GLU A 217 2.25 3.77 -27.09
N ALA A 218 2.45 3.51 -25.78
CA ALA A 218 3.78 3.49 -25.20
C ALA A 218 4.60 2.29 -25.69
N PRO A 219 5.95 2.39 -25.70
CA PRO A 219 6.82 1.28 -26.06
C PRO A 219 6.53 0.03 -25.21
N SER A 220 6.57 -1.15 -25.81
CA SER A 220 6.28 -2.44 -25.15
C SER A 220 7.09 -2.64 -23.87
N GLN A 221 8.36 -2.23 -23.86
CA GLN A 221 9.25 -2.32 -22.70
C GLN A 221 8.74 -1.50 -21.50
N ASP A 222 8.18 -0.30 -21.75
CA ASP A 222 7.59 0.55 -20.70
C ASP A 222 6.30 -0.08 -20.15
N VAL A 223 5.44 -0.57 -21.07
CA VAL A 223 4.20 -1.29 -20.74
C VAL A 223 4.49 -2.53 -19.91
N GLU A 224 5.40 -3.39 -20.34
CA GLU A 224 5.78 -4.61 -19.63
C GLU A 224 6.37 -4.31 -18.26
N THR A 225 7.25 -3.28 -18.18
CA THR A 225 7.86 -2.86 -16.92
C THR A 225 6.81 -2.36 -15.94
N PHE A 226 5.82 -1.58 -16.40
CA PHE A 226 4.74 -1.11 -15.53
C PHE A 226 3.85 -2.25 -15.06
N LEU A 227 3.43 -3.14 -15.96
CA LEU A 227 2.60 -4.30 -15.62
C LEU A 227 3.34 -5.28 -14.69
N ASP A 228 4.66 -5.42 -14.79
CA ASP A 228 5.45 -6.20 -13.81
C ASP A 228 5.33 -5.61 -12.40
N GLN A 229 5.30 -4.27 -12.25
CA GLN A 229 5.09 -3.64 -10.94
C GLN A 229 3.64 -3.79 -10.46
N LEU A 230 2.66 -3.53 -11.33
CA LEU A 230 1.24 -3.55 -10.98
C LEU A 230 0.76 -4.97 -10.63
N ILE A 231 1.14 -5.97 -11.43
CA ILE A 231 0.63 -7.34 -11.31
C ILE A 231 1.62 -8.21 -10.53
N ILE A 232 2.86 -8.35 -11.01
CA ILE A 232 3.78 -9.33 -10.42
C ILE A 232 4.26 -8.89 -9.04
N ARG A 233 4.76 -7.66 -8.89
CA ARG A 233 5.32 -7.20 -7.62
C ARG A 233 4.24 -6.95 -6.58
N ARG A 234 3.16 -6.29 -6.98
CA ARG A 234 2.05 -5.99 -6.07
C ARG A 234 1.34 -7.27 -5.61
N GLU A 235 1.02 -8.19 -6.50
CA GLU A 235 0.33 -9.42 -6.12
C GLU A 235 1.23 -10.41 -5.38
N LEU A 236 2.56 -10.34 -5.56
CA LEU A 236 3.51 -11.05 -4.70
C LEU A 236 3.44 -10.54 -3.25
N ALA A 237 3.32 -9.23 -3.06
CA ALA A 237 3.16 -8.65 -1.73
C ALA A 237 1.83 -9.05 -1.07
N ILE A 238 0.73 -9.07 -1.84
CA ILE A 238 -0.57 -9.58 -1.38
C ILE A 238 -0.48 -11.06 -1.00
N ASN A 239 0.18 -11.88 -1.82
CA ASN A 239 0.41 -13.30 -1.53
C ASN A 239 1.24 -13.48 -0.24
N PHE A 240 2.29 -12.70 -0.04
CA PHE A 240 3.07 -12.73 1.20
C PHE A 240 2.19 -12.44 2.41
N VAL A 241 1.42 -11.36 2.39
CA VAL A 241 0.56 -10.98 3.53
C VAL A 241 -0.52 -12.04 3.77
N LYS A 242 -1.10 -12.60 2.72
CA LYS A 242 -2.16 -13.62 2.81
C LYS A 242 -1.68 -14.93 3.47
N HIS A 243 -0.45 -15.35 3.20
CA HIS A 243 0.08 -16.65 3.62
C HIS A 243 1.07 -16.58 4.78
N ASN A 244 1.38 -15.40 5.30
CA ASN A 244 2.35 -15.22 6.37
C ASN A 244 1.77 -14.41 7.52
N GLU A 245 1.40 -15.07 8.60
CA GLU A 245 0.81 -14.41 9.78
C GLU A 245 1.75 -13.39 10.43
N ASN A 246 3.06 -13.49 10.20
CA ASN A 246 4.07 -12.60 10.73
C ASN A 246 4.49 -11.50 9.74
N TYR A 247 3.70 -11.22 8.70
CA TYR A 247 4.04 -10.25 7.67
C TYR A 247 4.41 -8.86 8.20
N ASN A 248 3.93 -8.48 9.37
CA ASN A 248 4.09 -7.17 9.99
C ASN A 248 5.17 -7.15 11.11
N ASN A 249 6.03 -8.15 11.16
CA ASN A 249 7.17 -8.22 12.07
C ASN A 249 8.33 -9.04 11.47
N LEU A 250 9.50 -9.00 12.10
CA LEU A 250 10.72 -9.64 11.59
C LEU A 250 10.58 -11.16 11.40
N LYS A 251 9.74 -11.85 12.17
CA LYS A 251 9.54 -13.31 12.07
C LYS A 251 8.95 -13.73 10.72
N GLY A 252 8.31 -12.82 9.99
CA GLY A 252 7.79 -13.07 8.64
C GLY A 252 8.85 -13.06 7.54
N CYS A 253 10.09 -12.70 7.86
CA CYS A 253 11.20 -12.56 6.93
C CYS A 253 11.90 -13.90 6.64
N GLU A 254 12.94 -13.87 5.80
CA GLU A 254 13.68 -15.07 5.43
C GLU A 254 14.52 -15.61 6.59
N ASN A 255 14.42 -16.89 6.89
CA ASN A 255 15.14 -17.51 8.00
C ASN A 255 16.65 -17.29 7.96
N TRP A 256 17.25 -17.32 6.76
CA TRP A 256 18.68 -17.07 6.60
C TRP A 256 19.04 -15.63 6.97
N ALA A 257 18.17 -14.66 6.66
CA ALA A 257 18.37 -13.26 6.98
C ALA A 257 18.23 -13.01 8.49
N ILE A 258 17.24 -13.62 9.14
CA ILE A 258 17.06 -13.54 10.59
C ILE A 258 18.30 -14.09 11.30
N LYS A 259 18.81 -15.25 10.89
CA LYS A 259 20.05 -15.83 11.44
C LYS A 259 21.27 -14.93 11.20
N SER A 260 21.35 -14.31 10.03
CA SER A 260 22.42 -13.38 9.70
C SER A 260 22.36 -12.12 10.56
N LEU A 261 21.19 -11.56 10.78
CA LEU A 261 20.99 -10.41 11.68
C LEU A 261 21.28 -10.75 13.13
N GLU A 262 20.90 -11.94 13.58
CA GLU A 262 21.17 -12.41 14.95
C GLU A 262 22.68 -12.52 15.22
N LYS A 263 23.46 -13.00 14.27
CA LYS A 263 24.94 -13.04 14.36
C LYS A 263 25.54 -11.64 14.61
N HIS A 264 24.91 -10.61 14.05
CA HIS A 264 25.34 -9.21 14.13
C HIS A 264 24.55 -8.38 15.15
N ARG A 265 23.81 -9.02 16.06
CA ARG A 265 22.95 -8.34 17.05
C ARG A 265 23.74 -7.38 17.94
N ASN A 266 24.92 -7.79 18.37
CA ASN A 266 25.78 -7.05 19.28
C ASN A 266 26.77 -6.11 18.58
N ASP A 267 26.71 -5.98 17.27
CA ASP A 267 27.55 -5.02 16.55
C ASP A 267 27.22 -3.59 16.98
N PHE A 268 28.24 -2.75 17.06
CA PHE A 268 28.07 -1.34 17.43
C PHE A 268 27.15 -0.62 16.43
N ARG A 269 26.12 0.06 16.95
CA ARG A 269 25.19 0.88 16.18
C ARG A 269 25.19 2.30 16.70
N GLN A 270 25.11 3.27 15.79
CA GLN A 270 24.86 4.63 16.15
C GLN A 270 23.35 4.85 16.23
N ILE A 271 22.80 4.84 17.44
CA ILE A 271 21.36 4.91 17.65
C ILE A 271 20.84 6.31 17.36
N HIS A 272 19.69 6.38 16.70
CA HIS A 272 18.83 7.55 16.61
C HIS A 272 17.48 7.25 17.28
N SER A 273 16.99 8.19 18.07
CA SER A 273 15.64 8.06 18.65
C SER A 273 14.55 8.18 17.59
N LEU A 274 13.36 7.65 17.89
CA LEU A 274 12.20 7.81 17.01
C LEU A 274 11.87 9.30 16.79
N GLU A 275 12.02 10.13 17.82
CA GLU A 275 11.81 11.58 17.75
C GLU A 275 12.80 12.26 16.79
N GLU A 276 14.10 11.93 16.86
CA GLU A 276 15.09 12.43 15.90
C GLU A 276 14.75 12.00 14.46
N MET A 277 14.29 10.77 14.28
CA MET A 277 13.85 10.28 12.97
C MET A 277 12.63 11.04 12.46
N GLU A 278 11.61 11.25 13.28
CA GLU A 278 10.41 12.01 12.91
C GLU A 278 10.71 13.49 12.63
N ASN A 279 11.70 14.06 13.34
CA ASN A 279 12.14 15.44 13.13
C ASN A 279 13.18 15.62 12.01
N CYS A 280 13.50 14.55 11.25
CA CYS A 280 14.49 14.58 10.18
C CYS A 280 15.88 15.04 10.66
N GLN A 281 16.30 14.60 11.86
CA GLN A 281 17.54 15.02 12.54
C GLN A 281 18.59 13.90 12.59
N THR A 282 18.54 12.95 11.66
CA THR A 282 19.56 11.92 11.55
C THR A 282 20.84 12.50 10.89
N LYS A 283 21.93 11.73 10.93
CA LYS A 283 23.19 12.12 10.25
C LYS A 283 23.15 11.95 8.73
N ASP A 284 22.11 11.36 8.18
CA ASP A 284 21.98 11.11 6.75
C ASP A 284 21.06 12.13 6.09
N PRO A 285 21.59 13.13 5.37
CA PRO A 285 20.79 14.17 4.76
C PRO A 285 19.84 13.64 3.68
N LEU A 286 20.19 12.55 2.97
CA LEU A 286 19.30 11.93 1.98
C LEU A 286 18.10 11.27 2.68
N TRP A 287 18.35 10.59 3.78
CA TRP A 287 17.30 9.98 4.60
C TRP A 287 16.36 11.04 5.17
N ASN A 288 16.93 12.14 5.70
CA ASN A 288 16.14 13.26 6.23
C ASN A 288 15.27 13.91 5.15
N ALA A 289 15.83 14.13 3.95
CA ALA A 289 15.09 14.67 2.81
C ALA A 289 13.94 13.75 2.39
N ALA A 290 14.17 12.44 2.31
CA ALA A 290 13.13 11.46 1.99
C ALA A 290 12.04 11.40 3.07
N THR A 291 12.42 11.51 4.34
CA THR A 291 11.48 11.53 5.47
C THR A 291 10.64 12.81 5.46
N LYS A 292 11.25 13.97 5.22
CA LYS A 292 10.52 15.24 5.09
C LYS A 292 9.49 15.17 3.96
N GLN A 293 9.88 14.67 2.77
CA GLN A 293 8.93 14.44 1.68
C GLN A 293 7.76 13.57 2.12
N MET A 294 8.03 12.46 2.81
CA MET A 294 7.00 11.57 3.34
C MET A 294 6.04 12.27 4.31
N ILE A 295 6.59 13.03 5.25
CA ILE A 295 5.80 13.74 6.28
C ILE A 295 4.92 14.81 5.65
N GLU A 296 5.45 15.60 4.73
CA GLU A 296 4.73 16.71 4.11
C GLU A 296 3.70 16.26 3.08
N THR A 297 4.09 15.30 2.22
CA THR A 297 3.29 14.95 1.03
C THR A 297 2.51 13.63 1.14
N GLY A 298 2.80 12.81 2.14
CA GLY A 298 2.26 11.45 2.23
C GLY A 298 2.82 10.50 1.15
N TYR A 299 3.93 10.87 0.51
CA TYR A 299 4.58 10.12 -0.56
C TYR A 299 6.09 10.02 -0.33
N MET A 300 6.67 8.90 -0.70
CA MET A 300 8.10 8.71 -0.82
C MET A 300 8.39 7.84 -2.05
N HIS A 301 9.37 8.23 -2.85
CA HIS A 301 9.77 7.46 -4.03
C HIS A 301 10.22 6.04 -3.66
N ASN A 302 9.84 5.03 -4.46
CA ASN A 302 10.07 3.62 -4.13
C ASN A 302 11.55 3.27 -3.88
N TYR A 303 12.49 3.81 -4.66
CA TYR A 303 13.92 3.62 -4.43
C TYR A 303 14.33 4.15 -3.04
N LEU A 304 13.82 5.31 -2.68
CA LEU A 304 14.09 5.93 -1.38
C LEU A 304 13.45 5.14 -0.23
N ARG A 305 12.25 4.58 -0.39
CA ARG A 305 11.64 3.71 0.66
C ARG A 305 12.53 2.53 1.02
N MET A 306 13.15 1.91 0.01
CA MET A 306 14.08 0.79 0.23
C MET A 306 15.36 1.24 0.93
N TYR A 307 15.96 2.34 0.50
CA TYR A 307 17.11 2.95 1.13
C TYR A 307 16.79 3.34 2.57
N TRP A 308 15.73 4.08 2.77
CA TRP A 308 15.23 4.60 4.03
C TRP A 308 15.03 3.49 5.10
N ALA A 309 14.32 2.43 4.76
CA ALA A 309 14.08 1.32 5.68
C ALA A 309 15.38 0.59 6.05
N LYS A 310 16.35 0.48 5.13
CA LYS A 310 17.65 -0.13 5.42
C LYS A 310 18.51 0.72 6.38
N GLN A 311 18.43 2.06 6.29
CA GLN A 311 19.18 2.92 7.21
C GLN A 311 18.66 2.79 8.65
N ILE A 312 17.36 2.61 8.86
CA ILE A 312 16.78 2.39 10.21
C ILE A 312 17.43 1.19 10.91
N LEU A 313 17.79 0.13 10.16
CA LEU A 313 18.49 -1.03 10.71
C LEU A 313 19.86 -0.69 11.33
N PHE A 314 20.54 0.34 10.84
CA PHE A 314 21.81 0.79 11.40
C PHE A 314 21.66 1.66 12.66
N TRP A 315 20.45 2.16 12.94
CA TRP A 315 20.20 3.21 13.94
C TRP A 315 19.30 2.78 15.09
N THR A 316 18.91 1.51 15.13
CA THR A 316 18.07 0.94 16.18
C THR A 316 18.81 -0.14 16.96
N ASN A 317 18.39 -0.41 18.20
CA ASN A 317 19.08 -1.35 19.09
C ASN A 317 19.00 -2.80 18.61
N SER A 318 17.97 -3.13 17.82
CA SER A 318 17.76 -4.48 17.32
C SER A 318 17.08 -4.49 15.94
N PRO A 319 17.21 -5.59 15.19
CA PRO A 319 16.47 -5.75 13.93
C PRO A 319 14.93 -5.73 14.09
N GLU A 320 14.42 -6.19 15.23
CA GLU A 320 13.01 -6.14 15.58
C GLU A 320 12.54 -4.70 15.71
N GLU A 321 13.27 -3.89 16.49
CA GLU A 321 12.99 -2.45 16.65
C GLU A 321 13.09 -1.72 15.31
N ALA A 322 14.05 -2.06 14.46
CA ALA A 322 14.16 -1.52 13.11
C ALA A 322 12.89 -1.78 12.28
N PHE A 323 12.41 -3.01 12.33
CA PHE A 323 11.21 -3.42 11.61
C PHE A 323 9.98 -2.66 12.12
N GLU A 324 9.78 -2.61 13.44
CA GLU A 324 8.67 -1.92 14.08
C GLU A 324 8.68 -0.41 13.80
N THR A 325 9.85 0.22 13.89
CA THR A 325 10.05 1.64 13.57
C THR A 325 9.72 1.94 12.11
N ALA A 326 10.21 1.11 11.18
CA ALA A 326 9.93 1.28 9.76
C ALA A 326 8.44 1.12 9.45
N VAL A 327 7.77 0.13 10.04
CA VAL A 327 6.31 -0.06 9.90
C VAL A 327 5.55 1.11 10.52
N TYR A 328 5.94 1.55 11.70
CA TYR A 328 5.29 2.68 12.37
C TYR A 328 5.31 3.95 11.53
N LEU A 329 6.48 4.34 11.04
CA LEU A 329 6.66 5.56 10.24
C LEU A 329 5.95 5.45 8.88
N ASN A 330 6.06 4.29 8.22
CA ASN A 330 5.35 4.01 6.97
C ASN A 330 3.84 4.18 7.13
N ASP A 331 3.26 3.54 8.15
CA ASP A 331 1.83 3.52 8.37
C ASP A 331 1.28 4.86 8.86
N LYS A 332 2.08 5.63 9.56
CA LYS A 332 1.70 6.94 10.09
C LYS A 332 1.69 8.02 9.00
N TYR A 333 2.68 8.03 8.11
CA TYR A 333 2.91 9.17 7.23
C TYR A 333 2.51 8.95 5.77
N LEU A 334 2.66 7.73 5.22
CA LEU A 334 2.37 7.49 3.82
C LEU A 334 0.87 7.29 3.57
N LEU A 335 0.34 7.91 2.52
CA LEU A 335 -1.06 7.70 2.10
C LEU A 335 -1.35 6.23 1.76
N ASP A 336 -0.39 5.56 1.13
CA ASP A 336 -0.42 4.12 0.86
C ASP A 336 0.27 3.28 1.96
N GLY A 337 0.34 3.77 3.19
CA GLY A 337 0.71 2.98 4.37
C GLY A 337 -0.35 1.94 4.71
N ARG A 338 -0.02 0.95 5.56
CA ARG A 338 -0.92 -0.17 5.93
C ARG A 338 -1.35 -1.00 4.72
N ASP A 339 -0.48 -1.12 3.74
CA ASP A 339 -0.69 -1.83 2.48
C ASP A 339 0.23 -3.06 2.40
N PRO A 340 -0.18 -4.17 1.76
CA PRO A 340 0.68 -5.32 1.54
C PRO A 340 2.06 -4.96 0.95
N ASN A 341 2.13 -3.99 0.01
CA ASN A 341 3.39 -3.56 -0.57
C ASN A 341 4.30 -2.84 0.45
N GLY A 342 3.73 -2.07 1.36
CA GLY A 342 4.48 -1.42 2.45
C GLY A 342 5.17 -2.46 3.33
N TYR A 343 4.41 -3.46 3.82
CA TYR A 343 4.95 -4.55 4.64
C TYR A 343 5.98 -5.40 3.89
N ALA A 344 5.69 -5.79 2.64
CA ALA A 344 6.63 -6.56 1.82
C ALA A 344 7.92 -5.77 1.52
N GLY A 345 7.82 -4.47 1.27
CA GLY A 345 8.96 -3.58 1.05
C GLY A 345 9.86 -3.45 2.27
N ILE A 346 9.28 -3.29 3.47
CA ILE A 346 10.00 -3.25 4.74
C ILE A 346 10.65 -4.61 5.04
N ALA A 347 9.89 -5.70 4.87
CA ALA A 347 10.40 -7.06 5.04
C ALA A 347 11.56 -7.36 4.08
N TRP A 348 11.48 -6.89 2.82
CA TRP A 348 12.60 -6.99 1.88
C TRP A 348 13.81 -6.16 2.36
N ALA A 349 13.58 -4.94 2.82
CA ALA A 349 14.65 -4.04 3.22
C ALA A 349 15.40 -4.53 4.46
N ILE A 350 14.70 -4.97 5.49
CA ILE A 350 15.28 -5.34 6.80
C ILE A 350 15.55 -6.84 6.90
N GLY A 351 14.64 -7.68 6.41
CA GLY A 351 14.71 -9.13 6.57
C GLY A 351 14.88 -9.90 5.26
N ALA A 352 15.27 -9.23 4.19
CA ALA A 352 15.55 -9.81 2.86
C ALA A 352 14.43 -10.68 2.28
N LYS A 353 13.16 -10.37 2.63
CA LYS A 353 12.00 -11.09 2.07
C LYS A 353 12.05 -11.08 0.55
N HIS A 354 11.88 -12.26 -0.07
CA HIS A 354 11.94 -12.45 -1.52
C HIS A 354 13.32 -12.17 -2.17
N ASP A 355 14.38 -12.02 -1.36
CA ASP A 355 15.76 -11.81 -1.86
C ASP A 355 16.68 -13.00 -1.50
N ARG A 356 17.91 -12.94 -1.92
CA ARG A 356 18.96 -13.92 -1.69
C ARG A 356 20.10 -13.33 -0.86
N PRO A 357 20.94 -14.17 -0.23
CA PRO A 357 22.16 -13.70 0.44
C PRO A 357 23.06 -12.88 -0.48
N PHE A 358 23.66 -11.83 0.05
CA PHE A 358 24.53 -10.88 -0.65
C PHE A 358 25.91 -10.76 0.03
N PRO A 359 26.83 -11.69 -0.25
CA PRO A 359 28.16 -11.66 0.34
C PRO A 359 28.98 -10.45 -0.14
N PRO A 360 30.07 -10.05 0.59
CA PRO A 360 30.49 -10.64 1.85
C PRO A 360 29.61 -10.24 3.03
N ASP A 361 29.72 -11.01 4.14
CA ASP A 361 29.11 -10.71 5.43
C ASP A 361 29.59 -9.34 5.94
N LYS A 362 28.67 -8.51 6.42
CA LYS A 362 28.97 -7.11 6.81
C LYS A 362 28.44 -6.82 8.21
N PRO A 363 29.11 -5.95 8.97
CA PRO A 363 28.63 -5.52 10.27
C PRO A 363 27.16 -5.06 10.19
N ILE A 364 26.39 -5.35 11.23
CA ILE A 364 24.98 -4.98 11.44
C ILE A 364 24.02 -5.70 10.50
N ILE A 365 24.23 -5.65 9.18
CA ILE A 365 23.28 -6.17 8.18
C ILE A 365 23.59 -7.60 7.74
N GLY A 366 24.74 -8.14 8.08
CA GLY A 366 25.18 -9.47 7.67
C GLY A 366 25.16 -9.66 6.14
N LEU A 367 24.47 -10.69 5.70
CA LEU A 367 24.32 -11.04 4.28
C LEU A 367 23.15 -10.33 3.57
N ILE A 368 22.49 -9.38 4.23
CA ILE A 368 21.40 -8.61 3.59
C ILE A 368 22.00 -7.61 2.59
N ARG A 369 21.35 -7.47 1.44
CA ARG A 369 21.78 -6.55 0.37
C ARG A 369 21.90 -5.12 0.90
N PRO A 370 23.08 -4.48 0.83
CA PRO A 370 23.26 -3.10 1.29
C PRO A 370 22.64 -2.11 0.30
N MET A 371 22.16 -0.99 0.84
CA MET A 371 21.95 0.24 0.10
C MET A 371 22.67 1.38 0.82
N THR A 372 23.61 2.02 0.14
CA THR A 372 24.48 3.04 0.74
C THR A 372 24.27 4.40 0.07
N TYR A 373 24.64 5.48 0.77
CA TYR A 373 24.62 6.84 0.23
C TYR A 373 25.43 6.95 -1.08
N ASN A 374 26.63 6.38 -1.13
CA ASN A 374 27.45 6.32 -2.34
C ASN A 374 26.79 5.48 -3.46
N GLY A 375 26.02 4.46 -3.09
CA GLY A 375 25.22 3.69 -4.03
C GLY A 375 24.08 4.52 -4.63
N ALA A 376 23.45 5.38 -3.84
CA ALA A 376 22.43 6.31 -4.29
C ALA A 376 23.01 7.37 -5.25
N LYS A 377 24.15 7.98 -4.91
CA LYS A 377 24.86 8.95 -5.80
C LYS A 377 25.20 8.40 -7.19
N ARG A 378 25.35 7.09 -7.34
CA ARG A 378 25.57 6.45 -8.64
C ARG A 378 24.28 6.23 -9.44
N LYS A 379 23.11 6.37 -8.79
CA LYS A 379 21.79 6.12 -9.38
C LYS A 379 21.11 7.40 -9.85
N PHE A 380 21.26 8.48 -9.08
CA PHE A 380 20.64 9.78 -9.33
C PHE A 380 21.42 10.90 -8.65
N ASP A 381 21.09 12.14 -8.98
CA ASP A 381 21.67 13.33 -8.35
C ASP A 381 21.08 13.52 -6.93
N VAL A 382 21.79 13.01 -5.93
CA VAL A 382 21.38 13.05 -4.53
C VAL A 382 21.33 14.48 -3.99
N GLU A 383 22.27 15.32 -4.39
CA GLU A 383 22.37 16.71 -3.90
C GLU A 383 21.18 17.54 -4.42
N LYS A 384 20.79 17.34 -5.68
CA LYS A 384 19.59 17.94 -6.26
C LYS A 384 18.34 17.53 -5.47
N PHE A 385 18.20 16.23 -5.13
CA PHE A 385 17.07 15.73 -4.35
C PHE A 385 17.04 16.36 -2.96
N ILE A 386 18.17 16.34 -2.23
CA ILE A 386 18.27 16.93 -0.90
C ILE A 386 17.88 18.40 -0.93
N LYS A 387 18.46 19.18 -1.85
CA LYS A 387 18.14 20.60 -1.99
C LYS A 387 16.67 20.85 -2.30
N SER A 388 16.03 20.02 -3.08
CA SER A 388 14.59 20.16 -3.39
C SER A 388 13.66 19.92 -2.22
N GLN A 389 14.11 19.17 -1.20
CA GLN A 389 13.30 18.82 -0.04
C GLN A 389 13.66 19.62 1.23
N LEU A 390 14.93 19.96 1.41
CA LEU A 390 15.43 20.62 2.63
C LEU A 390 15.79 22.10 2.41
N GLY A 391 16.06 22.50 1.16
CA GLY A 391 16.35 23.88 0.77
C GLY A 391 15.13 24.68 0.63
#